data_7ad5aa68e9141f73562116e48c850574
#
_entry.id   7ad5aa68e9141f73562116e48c850574
#
_cell.length_a   1.000
_cell.length_b   1.000
_cell.length_c   1.000
_cell.angle_alpha   90.00
_cell.angle_beta   90.00
_cell.angle_gamma   90.00
#
_symmetry.space_group_name_H-M   'P 1'
#
loop_
_entity.id
_entity.type
_entity.pdbx_description
1 polymer ?
#
loop_
_entity_poly.entity_id
_entity_poly.type
_entity_poly.pdbx_seq_one_letter_code
_entity_poly.pdbx_strand_id
1 'polypeptide(L)'
;MKKITAPHEGRIHRGNGVRAVEGKRVILDDGTQHDFDRVVIAAHGDQALAMLADPTELEADLLDLFLYQENEAVLHADPRFMPRTRRCWASWNYRIDGDRHSTHYWMNNLQGVSDREQYFVSINPPEMPAESSIKRRLVYEHPLFDRAAVAGQERLPGLHAAGRETGRYFCGAWQRYGFHEDGLWSAVNVCREILERDPWS
;
A
#
# COMPACT_ATOMS: atom_id res chain seq x y z
N MET A 1 -7.63 -2.96 13.99
CA MET A 1 -7.18 -1.54 14.11
C MET A 1 -7.36 -0.98 15.53
N LYS A 2 -8.57 -0.81 16.11
CA LYS A 2 -8.76 -0.18 17.44
C LYS A 2 -7.86 -0.74 18.56
N LYS A 3 -7.65 -2.05 18.64
CA LYS A 3 -6.77 -2.66 19.67
C LYS A 3 -5.30 -2.26 19.53
N ILE A 4 -4.83 -2.03 18.29
CA ILE A 4 -3.45 -1.65 17.99
C ILE A 4 -3.23 -0.17 18.29
N THR A 5 -4.21 0.68 17.96
CA THR A 5 -4.09 2.14 18.09
C THR A 5 -4.43 2.66 19.48
N ALA A 6 -5.24 1.93 20.27
CA ALA A 6 -5.70 2.39 21.59
C ALA A 6 -4.56 2.84 22.55
N PRO A 7 -3.41 2.13 22.65
CA PRO A 7 -2.30 2.57 23.50
C PRO A 7 -1.65 3.89 23.04
N HIS A 8 -1.91 4.30 21.82
CA HIS A 8 -1.26 5.45 21.16
C HIS A 8 -2.25 6.57 20.78
N GLU A 9 -3.53 6.46 21.17
CA GLU A 9 -4.61 7.33 20.70
C GLU A 9 -4.29 8.82 20.89
N GLY A 10 -3.70 9.21 22.03
CA GLY A 10 -3.28 10.59 22.30
C GLY A 10 -2.06 11.09 21.51
N ARG A 11 -1.44 10.22 20.71
CA ARG A 11 -0.27 10.53 19.87
C ARG A 11 -0.57 10.41 18.38
N ILE A 12 -1.81 10.08 18.00
CA ILE A 12 -2.23 9.94 16.62
C ILE A 12 -2.91 11.23 16.20
N HIS A 13 -2.24 11.97 15.29
CA HIS A 13 -2.77 13.18 14.68
C HIS A 13 -3.39 12.83 13.34
N ARG A 14 -4.60 13.31 13.08
CA ARG A 14 -5.36 13.04 11.87
C ARG A 14 -5.96 14.33 11.32
N GLY A 15 -6.21 14.35 9.99
CA GLY A 15 -6.88 15.47 9.34
C GLY A 15 -5.93 16.61 8.91
N ASN A 16 -4.61 16.42 9.11
CA ASN A 16 -3.58 17.34 8.62
C ASN A 16 -2.47 16.50 7.98
N GLY A 17 -2.30 16.60 6.67
CA GLY A 17 -1.33 15.81 5.90
C GLY A 17 0.10 16.27 6.15
N VAL A 18 1.06 15.39 5.85
CA VAL A 18 2.48 15.77 5.78
C VAL A 18 2.77 16.31 4.39
N ARG A 19 3.12 17.58 4.32
CA ARG A 19 3.49 18.25 3.07
C ARG A 19 4.94 18.02 2.68
N ALA A 20 5.84 18.03 3.66
CA ALA A 20 7.27 17.85 3.40
C ALA A 20 8.01 17.30 4.62
N VAL A 21 9.14 16.65 4.35
CA VAL A 21 10.14 16.24 5.35
C VAL A 21 11.48 16.87 4.94
N GLU A 22 12.04 17.71 5.79
CA GLU A 22 13.33 18.39 5.61
C GLU A 22 14.29 17.91 6.71
N GLY A 23 15.29 17.15 6.36
CA GLY A 23 16.09 16.44 7.36
C GLY A 23 15.21 15.56 8.25
N LYS A 24 15.08 15.93 9.53
CA LYS A 24 14.21 15.26 10.51
C LYS A 24 13.01 16.11 10.92
N ARG A 25 12.74 17.18 10.20
CA ARG A 25 11.61 18.09 10.42
C ARG A 25 10.44 17.66 9.53
N VAL A 26 9.28 17.46 10.14
CA VAL A 26 8.03 17.18 9.45
C VAL A 26 7.24 18.48 9.34
N ILE A 27 6.83 18.84 8.12
CA ILE A 27 6.05 20.04 7.80
C ILE A 27 4.66 19.60 7.35
N LEU A 28 3.64 20.05 8.04
CA LEU A 28 2.24 19.73 7.77
C LEU A 28 1.62 20.67 6.75
N ASP A 29 0.45 20.30 6.23
CA ASP A 29 -0.28 21.10 5.21
C ASP A 29 -0.66 22.49 5.71
N ASP A 30 -0.95 22.65 7.00
CA ASP A 30 -1.26 23.95 7.64
C ASP A 30 -0.01 24.79 7.94
N GLY A 31 1.19 24.29 7.61
CA GLY A 31 2.46 24.96 7.87
C GLY A 31 3.06 24.68 9.26
N THR A 32 2.37 23.93 10.12
CA THR A 32 2.93 23.50 11.41
C THR A 32 4.16 22.63 11.17
N GLN A 33 5.18 22.81 12.01
CA GLN A 33 6.46 22.09 11.92
C GLN A 33 6.77 21.35 13.22
N HIS A 34 7.30 20.14 13.09
CA HIS A 34 7.72 19.32 14.21
C HIS A 34 9.11 18.74 13.94
N ASP A 35 10.02 18.91 14.88
CA ASP A 35 11.35 18.32 14.84
C ASP A 35 11.34 17.00 15.64
N PHE A 36 12.02 15.97 15.07
CA PHE A 36 12.10 14.63 15.65
C PHE A 36 13.54 14.13 15.64
N ASP A 37 13.86 13.15 16.49
CA ASP A 37 15.14 12.45 16.44
C ASP A 37 15.21 11.51 15.23
N ARG A 38 14.08 10.92 14.85
CA ARG A 38 13.92 10.00 13.72
C ARG A 38 12.55 10.15 13.11
N VAL A 39 12.47 10.00 11.79
CA VAL A 39 11.24 10.03 11.02
C VAL A 39 11.08 8.70 10.27
N VAL A 40 9.96 8.04 10.44
CA VAL A 40 9.60 6.83 9.68
C VAL A 40 8.48 7.19 8.70
N ILE A 41 8.75 7.11 7.40
CA ILE A 41 7.79 7.39 6.34
C ILE A 41 7.16 6.08 5.91
N ALA A 42 5.88 5.89 6.28
CA ALA A 42 5.09 4.69 5.99
C ALA A 42 4.03 4.99 4.91
N ALA A 43 4.44 5.60 3.82
CA ALA A 43 3.63 5.94 2.66
C ALA A 43 4.00 5.07 1.44
N HIS A 44 3.37 5.31 0.29
CA HIS A 44 3.84 4.76 -0.98
C HIS A 44 5.26 5.26 -1.29
N GLY A 45 6.05 4.51 -2.06
CA GLY A 45 7.43 4.86 -2.40
C GLY A 45 7.54 6.20 -3.13
N ASP A 46 6.69 6.44 -4.12
CA ASP A 46 6.58 7.69 -4.87
C ASP A 46 6.13 8.88 -3.99
N GLN A 47 5.13 8.65 -3.13
CA GLN A 47 4.67 9.65 -2.16
C GLN A 47 5.76 9.97 -1.13
N ALA A 48 6.51 8.96 -0.68
CA ALA A 48 7.63 9.14 0.22
C ALA A 48 8.70 10.04 -0.42
N LEU A 49 9.05 9.77 -1.68
CA LEU A 49 9.99 10.61 -2.43
C LEU A 49 9.48 12.04 -2.60
N ALA A 50 8.20 12.20 -2.97
CA ALA A 50 7.58 13.51 -3.17
C ALA A 50 7.53 14.37 -1.90
N MET A 51 7.49 13.75 -0.71
CA MET A 51 7.54 14.44 0.58
C MET A 51 8.94 14.91 0.97
N LEU A 52 10.03 14.31 0.43
CA LEU A 52 11.39 14.70 0.79
C LEU A 52 11.78 16.02 0.15
N ALA A 53 12.09 17.02 0.96
CA ALA A 53 12.58 18.32 0.48
C ALA A 53 14.06 18.26 0.08
N ASP A 54 14.81 17.34 0.70
CA ASP A 54 16.27 17.19 0.57
C ASP A 54 16.65 15.69 0.47
N PRO A 55 16.14 14.93 -0.54
CA PRO A 55 16.47 13.52 -0.65
C PRO A 55 17.97 13.32 -0.90
N THR A 56 18.55 12.31 -0.27
CA THR A 56 19.89 11.83 -0.65
C THR A 56 19.82 11.18 -2.02
N GLU A 57 20.98 11.04 -2.70
CA GLU A 57 21.06 10.34 -3.98
C GLU A 57 20.49 8.92 -3.89
N LEU A 58 20.82 8.17 -2.82
CA LEU A 58 20.29 6.82 -2.58
C LEU A 58 18.78 6.81 -2.39
N GLU A 59 18.21 7.77 -1.64
CA GLU A 59 16.77 7.89 -1.43
C GLU A 59 16.07 8.21 -2.74
N ALA A 60 16.57 9.17 -3.51
CA ALA A 60 16.00 9.55 -4.80
C ALA A 60 16.04 8.38 -5.79
N ASP A 61 17.21 7.78 -6.00
CA ASP A 61 17.40 6.69 -6.95
C ASP A 61 16.58 5.46 -6.63
N LEU A 62 16.42 5.15 -5.33
CA LEU A 62 15.75 3.92 -4.95
C LEU A 62 14.24 4.06 -4.87
N LEU A 63 13.73 5.18 -4.31
CA LEU A 63 12.29 5.41 -4.18
C LEU A 63 11.63 5.65 -5.55
N ASP A 64 12.34 6.23 -6.52
CA ASP A 64 11.84 6.46 -7.89
C ASP A 64 11.59 5.16 -8.67
N LEU A 65 12.16 4.03 -8.24
CA LEU A 65 11.91 2.72 -8.86
C LEU A 65 10.53 2.16 -8.55
N PHE A 66 9.86 2.61 -7.48
CA PHE A 66 8.59 2.06 -7.03
C PHE A 66 7.42 2.90 -7.56
N LEU A 67 7.08 2.64 -8.81
CA LEU A 67 5.98 3.30 -9.51
C LEU A 67 4.63 2.74 -9.07
N TYR A 68 3.58 3.53 -9.24
CA TYR A 68 2.19 3.14 -8.95
C TYR A 68 1.31 3.33 -10.17
N GLN A 69 0.29 2.50 -10.27
CA GLN A 69 -0.76 2.65 -11.29
C GLN A 69 -2.13 2.71 -10.64
N GLU A 70 -2.97 3.56 -11.21
CA GLU A 70 -4.38 3.60 -10.83
C GLU A 70 -5.11 2.35 -11.30
N ASN A 71 -5.95 1.80 -10.42
CA ASN A 71 -6.82 0.68 -10.73
C ASN A 71 -8.24 1.01 -10.28
N GLU A 72 -9.21 0.86 -11.18
CA GLU A 72 -10.61 0.99 -10.83
C GLU A 72 -11.09 -0.27 -10.12
N ALA A 73 -11.61 -0.12 -8.91
CA ALA A 73 -12.21 -1.18 -8.12
C ALA A 73 -13.73 -0.95 -8.03
N VAL A 74 -14.52 -1.91 -8.48
CA VAL A 74 -15.98 -1.85 -8.48
C VAL A 74 -16.54 -2.91 -7.55
N LEU A 75 -17.23 -2.51 -6.48
CA LEU A 75 -18.03 -3.40 -5.65
C LEU A 75 -19.43 -3.53 -6.26
N HIS A 76 -19.82 -4.74 -6.60
CA HIS A 76 -21.09 -5.02 -7.29
C HIS A 76 -21.68 -6.38 -6.92
N ALA A 77 -22.91 -6.63 -7.38
CA ALA A 77 -23.66 -7.88 -7.21
C ALA A 77 -23.88 -8.64 -8.54
N ASP A 78 -23.18 -8.29 -9.61
CA ASP A 78 -23.35 -8.88 -10.95
C ASP A 78 -22.50 -10.14 -11.11
N PRO A 79 -23.11 -11.35 -11.20
CA PRO A 79 -22.35 -12.60 -11.29
C PRO A 79 -21.74 -12.87 -12.67
N ARG A 80 -22.02 -12.05 -13.70
CA ARG A 80 -21.51 -12.25 -15.07
C ARG A 80 -19.99 -12.14 -15.19
N PHE A 81 -19.34 -11.54 -14.20
CA PHE A 81 -17.89 -11.40 -14.10
C PHE A 81 -17.19 -12.67 -13.62
N MET A 82 -17.94 -13.60 -13.08
CA MET A 82 -17.44 -14.88 -12.60
C MET A 82 -17.44 -15.95 -13.71
N PRO A 83 -16.67 -17.04 -13.57
CA PRO A 83 -16.75 -18.15 -14.50
C PRO A 83 -18.18 -18.64 -14.68
N ARG A 84 -18.55 -19.04 -15.93
CA ARG A 84 -19.93 -19.52 -16.24
C ARG A 84 -20.36 -20.67 -15.35
N THR A 85 -19.44 -21.56 -15.02
CA THR A 85 -19.70 -22.72 -14.16
C THR A 85 -19.48 -22.33 -12.69
N ARG A 86 -20.53 -22.35 -11.88
CA ARG A 86 -20.47 -22.01 -10.45
C ARG A 86 -19.41 -22.80 -9.67
N ARG A 87 -19.17 -24.06 -10.01
CA ARG A 87 -18.14 -24.91 -9.37
C ARG A 87 -16.72 -24.43 -9.61
N CYS A 88 -16.48 -23.57 -10.61
CA CYS A 88 -15.19 -22.96 -10.91
C CYS A 88 -14.99 -21.62 -10.19
N TRP A 89 -15.94 -21.17 -9.39
CA TRP A 89 -15.79 -19.92 -8.66
C TRP A 89 -14.79 -20.09 -7.51
N ALA A 90 -13.75 -19.28 -7.55
CA ALA A 90 -12.76 -19.17 -6.48
C ALA A 90 -12.94 -17.82 -5.76
N SER A 91 -12.32 -17.66 -4.59
CA SER A 91 -12.27 -16.37 -3.90
C SER A 91 -11.61 -15.28 -4.73
N TRP A 92 -10.67 -15.67 -5.59
CA TRP A 92 -9.94 -14.83 -6.52
C TRP A 92 -9.94 -15.46 -7.90
N ASN A 93 -10.39 -14.73 -8.92
CA ASN A 93 -10.48 -15.18 -10.30
C ASN A 93 -9.81 -14.14 -11.20
N TYR A 94 -8.93 -14.61 -12.07
CA TYR A 94 -8.25 -13.78 -13.03
C TYR A 94 -8.82 -14.03 -14.43
N ARG A 95 -9.23 -12.95 -15.11
CA ARG A 95 -9.80 -13.01 -16.46
C ARG A 95 -8.84 -12.34 -17.44
N ILE A 96 -8.58 -13.02 -18.55
CA ILE A 96 -7.86 -12.52 -19.70
C ILE A 96 -8.87 -12.40 -20.84
N ASP A 97 -8.99 -11.23 -21.43
CA ASP A 97 -9.89 -10.94 -22.55
C ASP A 97 -9.13 -10.11 -23.59
N GLY A 98 -8.45 -10.82 -24.51
CA GLY A 98 -7.46 -10.21 -25.43
C GLY A 98 -6.31 -9.61 -24.62
N ASP A 99 -6.07 -8.30 -24.81
CA ASP A 99 -5.02 -7.55 -24.09
C ASP A 99 -5.51 -6.98 -22.75
N ARG A 100 -6.77 -7.24 -22.37
CA ARG A 100 -7.34 -6.75 -21.12
C ARG A 100 -7.23 -7.81 -20.04
N HIS A 101 -6.79 -7.38 -18.90
CA HIS A 101 -6.62 -8.21 -17.70
C HIS A 101 -7.46 -7.66 -16.57
N SER A 102 -8.22 -8.51 -15.89
CA SER A 102 -9.05 -8.12 -14.76
C SER A 102 -9.06 -9.17 -13.67
N THR A 103 -9.26 -8.71 -12.45
CA THR A 103 -9.36 -9.59 -11.27
C THR A 103 -10.74 -9.45 -10.66
N HIS A 104 -11.35 -10.59 -10.33
CA HIS A 104 -12.68 -10.64 -9.74
C HIS A 104 -12.65 -11.43 -8.44
N TYR A 105 -12.90 -10.75 -7.32
CA TYR A 105 -12.99 -11.35 -6.00
C TYR A 105 -14.42 -11.74 -5.70
N TRP A 106 -14.65 -12.97 -5.25
CA TRP A 106 -15.93 -13.40 -4.69
C TRP A 106 -15.90 -13.19 -3.18
N MET A 107 -16.51 -12.09 -2.74
CA MET A 107 -16.40 -11.62 -1.36
C MET A 107 -17.10 -12.52 -0.35
N ASN A 108 -18.18 -13.20 -0.75
CA ASN A 108 -18.87 -14.14 0.12
C ASN A 108 -17.99 -15.32 0.51
N ASN A 109 -17.21 -15.86 -0.43
CA ASN A 109 -16.28 -16.94 -0.14
C ASN A 109 -15.01 -16.45 0.56
N LEU A 110 -14.56 -15.23 0.22
CA LEU A 110 -13.32 -14.66 0.77
C LEU A 110 -13.50 -14.17 2.21
N GLN A 111 -14.64 -13.55 2.54
CA GLN A 111 -14.85 -12.85 3.80
C GLN A 111 -16.18 -13.19 4.50
N GLY A 112 -17.03 -14.03 3.93
CA GLY A 112 -18.31 -14.39 4.54
C GLY A 112 -19.26 -13.20 4.72
N VAL A 113 -19.24 -12.23 3.80
CA VAL A 113 -19.94 -10.94 3.97
C VAL A 113 -21.47 -11.04 3.92
N SER A 114 -22.03 -12.12 3.31
CA SER A 114 -23.46 -12.32 3.19
C SER A 114 -23.81 -13.75 2.79
N ASP A 115 -24.90 -14.29 3.36
CA ASP A 115 -25.50 -15.57 2.97
C ASP A 115 -26.67 -15.40 1.99
N ARG A 116 -27.08 -14.14 1.73
CA ARG A 116 -28.30 -13.83 0.94
C ARG A 116 -27.97 -13.30 -0.45
N GLU A 117 -27.08 -12.31 -0.55
CA GLU A 117 -26.71 -11.65 -1.78
C GLU A 117 -25.23 -11.95 -2.08
N GLN A 118 -24.92 -12.11 -3.38
CA GLN A 118 -23.54 -12.31 -3.81
C GLN A 118 -22.86 -10.95 -4.05
N TYR A 119 -21.67 -10.78 -3.50
CA TYR A 119 -20.87 -9.58 -3.68
C TYR A 119 -19.54 -9.90 -4.34
N PHE A 120 -19.17 -9.06 -5.28
CA PHE A 120 -17.92 -9.14 -6.03
C PHE A 120 -17.19 -7.81 -5.97
N VAL A 121 -15.85 -7.88 -5.97
CA VAL A 121 -15.00 -6.74 -6.24
C VAL A 121 -14.25 -7.04 -7.53
N SER A 122 -14.48 -6.24 -8.57
CA SER A 122 -13.78 -6.34 -9.84
C SER A 122 -12.75 -5.22 -9.95
N ILE A 123 -11.51 -5.59 -10.26
CA ILE A 123 -10.42 -4.65 -10.54
C ILE A 123 -10.23 -4.57 -12.04
N ASN A 124 -10.29 -3.36 -12.58
CA ASN A 124 -10.17 -3.06 -14.02
C ASN A 124 -11.09 -3.96 -14.87
N PRO A 125 -12.40 -4.01 -14.59
CA PRO A 125 -13.30 -4.87 -15.35
C PRO A 125 -13.31 -4.44 -16.84
N PRO A 126 -13.31 -5.38 -17.78
CA PRO A 126 -13.27 -5.06 -19.22
C PRO A 126 -14.54 -4.34 -19.70
N GLU A 127 -15.62 -4.49 -18.96
CA GLU A 127 -16.91 -3.83 -19.12
C GLU A 127 -17.47 -3.49 -17.75
N MET A 128 -18.30 -2.47 -17.64
CA MET A 128 -18.90 -2.14 -16.34
C MET A 128 -20.01 -3.13 -15.97
N PRO A 129 -20.14 -3.50 -14.69
CA PRO A 129 -21.33 -4.18 -14.19
C PRO A 129 -22.59 -3.33 -14.45
N ALA A 130 -23.76 -3.99 -14.49
CA ALA A 130 -25.02 -3.29 -14.59
C ALA A 130 -25.13 -2.23 -13.48
N GLU A 131 -25.48 -0.99 -13.82
CA GLU A 131 -25.48 0.14 -12.88
C GLU A 131 -26.32 -0.15 -11.62
N SER A 132 -27.44 -0.85 -11.79
CA SER A 132 -28.30 -1.29 -10.68
C SER A 132 -27.63 -2.27 -9.72
N SER A 133 -26.57 -2.95 -10.14
CA SER A 133 -25.81 -3.91 -9.32
C SER A 133 -24.61 -3.27 -8.62
N ILE A 134 -24.18 -2.09 -9.06
CA ILE A 134 -23.02 -1.40 -8.49
C ILE A 134 -23.38 -0.85 -7.12
N LYS A 135 -22.55 -1.16 -6.14
CA LYS A 135 -22.66 -0.65 -4.76
C LYS A 135 -21.65 0.50 -4.51
N ARG A 136 -20.46 0.40 -5.10
CA ARG A 136 -19.41 1.43 -4.95
C ARG A 136 -18.35 1.32 -6.05
N ARG A 137 -17.83 2.48 -6.46
CA ARG A 137 -16.63 2.59 -7.31
C ARG A 137 -15.54 3.29 -6.52
N LEU A 138 -14.32 2.83 -6.65
CA LEU A 138 -13.12 3.39 -6.01
C LEU A 138 -11.97 3.32 -6.99
N VAL A 139 -11.07 4.28 -6.91
CA VAL A 139 -9.78 4.22 -7.59
C VAL A 139 -8.72 4.00 -6.52
N TYR A 140 -7.87 3.01 -6.74
CA TYR A 140 -6.73 2.70 -5.89
C TYR A 140 -5.45 2.72 -6.70
N GLU A 141 -4.42 3.27 -6.12
CA GLU A 141 -3.06 3.16 -6.62
C GLU A 141 -2.43 1.87 -6.09
N HIS A 142 -1.93 1.04 -6.99
CA HIS A 142 -1.22 -0.20 -6.65
C HIS A 142 0.22 -0.12 -7.14
N PRO A 143 1.20 -0.60 -6.35
CA PRO A 143 2.59 -0.61 -6.78
C PRO A 143 2.78 -1.52 -8.00
N LEU A 144 3.61 -1.06 -8.94
CA LEU A 144 4.06 -1.84 -10.08
C LEU A 144 5.34 -2.59 -9.73
N PHE A 145 5.29 -3.92 -9.78
CA PHE A 145 6.45 -4.77 -9.55
C PHE A 145 7.11 -5.14 -10.89
N ASP A 146 7.67 -4.14 -11.56
CA ASP A 146 8.48 -4.34 -12.74
C ASP A 146 9.89 -4.86 -12.39
N ARG A 147 10.73 -5.05 -13.41
CA ARG A 147 12.10 -5.54 -13.20
C ARG A 147 12.96 -4.58 -12.39
N ALA A 148 12.74 -3.28 -12.55
CA ALA A 148 13.51 -2.25 -11.86
C ALA A 148 13.13 -2.22 -10.37
N ALA A 149 11.83 -2.25 -10.06
CA ALA A 149 11.33 -2.31 -8.70
C ALA A 149 11.82 -3.58 -7.97
N VAL A 150 11.74 -4.75 -8.64
CA VAL A 150 12.21 -6.02 -8.04
C VAL A 150 13.73 -5.99 -7.80
N ALA A 151 14.52 -5.47 -8.73
CA ALA A 151 15.97 -5.30 -8.52
C ALA A 151 16.27 -4.26 -7.43
N GLY A 152 15.45 -3.21 -7.33
CA GLY A 152 15.56 -2.19 -6.28
C GLY A 152 15.33 -2.75 -4.87
N GLN A 153 14.51 -3.79 -4.73
CA GLN A 153 14.27 -4.43 -3.43
C GLN A 153 15.54 -5.00 -2.79
N GLU A 154 16.50 -5.44 -3.58
CA GLU A 154 17.81 -5.93 -3.08
C GLU A 154 18.66 -4.81 -2.46
N ARG A 155 18.38 -3.54 -2.79
CA ARG A 155 19.09 -2.35 -2.29
C ARG A 155 18.46 -1.78 -1.00
N LEU A 156 17.26 -2.21 -0.61
CA LEU A 156 16.54 -1.72 0.58
C LEU A 156 17.33 -1.83 1.89
N PRO A 157 18.12 -2.89 2.14
CA PRO A 157 18.98 -2.92 3.34
C PRO A 157 19.96 -1.75 3.41
N GLY A 158 20.49 -1.30 2.27
CA GLY A 158 21.35 -0.11 2.19
C GLY A 158 20.61 1.18 2.54
N LEU A 159 19.35 1.32 2.08
CA LEU A 159 18.48 2.46 2.42
C LEU A 159 18.20 2.50 3.93
N HIS A 160 17.88 1.34 4.52
CA HIS A 160 17.64 1.26 5.96
C HIS A 160 18.89 1.57 6.79
N ALA A 161 20.06 1.09 6.37
CA ALA A 161 21.34 1.40 7.04
C ALA A 161 21.68 2.90 6.98
N ALA A 162 21.43 3.56 5.83
CA ALA A 162 21.61 5.01 5.67
C ALA A 162 20.71 5.83 6.60
N GLY A 163 19.60 5.27 7.04
CA GLY A 163 18.70 5.88 8.02
C GLY A 163 19.37 6.18 9.37
N ARG A 164 20.47 5.51 9.71
CA ARG A 164 21.25 5.80 10.94
C ARG A 164 21.90 7.18 10.88
N GLU A 165 22.31 7.62 9.70
CA GLU A 165 22.93 8.93 9.49
C GLU A 165 21.90 10.01 9.21
N THR A 166 20.93 9.72 8.30
CA THR A 166 19.91 10.68 7.91
C THR A 166 18.82 10.90 8.97
N GLY A 167 18.60 9.92 9.84
CA GLY A 167 17.46 9.87 10.76
C GLY A 167 16.13 9.57 10.08
N ARG A 168 16.14 9.25 8.77
CA ARG A 168 14.95 8.93 7.96
C ARG A 168 14.89 7.45 7.64
N TYR A 169 13.73 6.86 7.78
CA TYR A 169 13.48 5.45 7.52
C TYR A 169 12.19 5.30 6.71
N PHE A 170 12.11 4.24 5.92
CA PHE A 170 10.99 4.00 5.02
C PHE A 170 10.43 2.60 5.24
N CYS A 171 9.12 2.47 5.33
CA CYS A 171 8.44 1.18 5.36
C CYS A 171 7.16 1.22 4.53
N GLY A 172 6.73 0.06 4.07
CA GLY A 172 5.54 -0.10 3.25
C GLY A 172 5.52 -1.45 2.56
N ALA A 173 4.33 -1.88 2.17
CA ALA A 173 4.14 -3.17 1.50
C ALA A 173 4.85 -3.24 0.13
N TRP A 174 5.15 -2.09 -0.48
CA TRP A 174 5.89 -1.96 -1.74
C TRP A 174 7.32 -2.49 -1.67
N GLN A 175 7.88 -2.62 -0.47
CA GLN A 175 9.22 -3.17 -0.27
C GLN A 175 9.31 -4.68 -0.58
N ARG A 176 8.15 -5.34 -0.86
CA ARG A 176 8.07 -6.74 -1.25
C ARG A 176 6.99 -6.96 -2.30
N TYR A 177 5.88 -7.59 -1.96
CA TYR A 177 4.83 -8.00 -2.91
C TYR A 177 3.51 -7.25 -2.77
N GLY A 178 3.43 -6.25 -1.88
CA GLY A 178 2.24 -5.42 -1.69
C GLY A 178 1.17 -5.97 -0.76
N PHE A 179 1.44 -7.05 -0.02
CA PHE A 179 0.51 -7.63 0.93
C PHE A 179 0.65 -7.03 2.34
N HIS A 180 -0.37 -7.21 3.18
CA HIS A 180 -0.35 -6.73 4.56
C HIS A 180 0.86 -7.23 5.36
N GLU A 181 1.24 -8.51 5.17
CA GLU A 181 2.41 -9.10 5.81
C GLU A 181 3.71 -8.41 5.38
N ASP A 182 3.80 -7.98 4.11
CA ASP A 182 4.97 -7.27 3.61
C ASP A 182 5.12 -5.88 4.27
N GLY A 183 3.99 -5.22 4.55
CA GLY A 183 3.97 -3.97 5.31
C GLY A 183 4.49 -4.17 6.74
N LEU A 184 4.04 -5.21 7.44
CA LEU A 184 4.54 -5.56 8.77
C LEU A 184 6.02 -5.95 8.73
N TRP A 185 6.41 -6.80 7.78
CA TRP A 185 7.80 -7.21 7.58
C TRP A 185 8.72 -5.99 7.38
N SER A 186 8.33 -5.03 6.54
CA SER A 186 9.12 -3.82 6.29
C SER A 186 9.27 -2.97 7.56
N ALA A 187 8.20 -2.82 8.33
CA ALA A 187 8.22 -2.10 9.60
C ALA A 187 9.14 -2.77 10.64
N VAL A 188 9.13 -4.11 10.70
CA VAL A 188 10.03 -4.88 11.60
C VAL A 188 11.50 -4.66 11.21
N ASN A 189 11.83 -4.62 9.91
CA ASN A 189 13.18 -4.34 9.45
C ASN A 189 13.64 -2.93 9.86
N VAL A 190 12.79 -1.93 9.69
CA VAL A 190 13.07 -0.57 10.17
C VAL A 190 13.25 -0.55 11.70
N CYS A 191 12.40 -1.24 12.45
CA CYS A 191 12.55 -1.34 13.90
C CYS A 191 13.88 -1.98 14.32
N ARG A 192 14.34 -3.03 13.60
CA ARG A 192 15.66 -3.64 13.85
C ARG A 192 16.80 -2.66 13.68
N GLU A 193 16.77 -1.85 12.62
CA GLU A 193 17.77 -0.81 12.38
C GLU A 193 17.76 0.28 13.47
N ILE A 194 16.57 0.72 13.89
CA ILE A 194 16.40 1.76 14.90
C ILE A 194 16.81 1.27 16.30
N LEU A 195 16.45 0.03 16.65
CA LEU A 195 16.67 -0.54 17.99
C LEU A 195 17.99 -1.29 18.13
N GLU A 196 18.65 -1.59 17.00
CA GLU A 196 19.87 -2.43 16.92
C GLU A 196 19.66 -3.83 17.55
N ARG A 197 18.41 -4.30 17.59
CA ARG A 197 18.01 -5.63 18.10
C ARG A 197 16.70 -6.07 17.46
N ASP A 198 16.36 -7.35 17.62
CA ASP A 198 15.04 -7.83 17.21
C ASP A 198 13.95 -7.20 18.09
N PRO A 199 12.90 -6.59 17.50
CA PRO A 199 11.83 -5.95 18.27
C PRO A 199 10.97 -6.95 19.05
N TRP A 200 11.09 -8.24 18.76
CA TRP A 200 10.36 -9.32 19.41
C TRP A 200 11.17 -10.07 20.49
N SER A 201 12.45 -9.71 20.69
CA SER A 201 13.34 -10.32 21.68
C SER A 201 13.25 -9.64 23.05
#